data_99aa1257a78f29e3ce83852d3baeba1a
#
_entry.id   99aa1257a78f29e3ce83852d3baeba1a
#
_cell.length_a   1.000
_cell.length_b   1.000
_cell.length_c   1.000
_cell.angle_alpha   90.00
_cell.angle_beta   90.00
_cell.angle_gamma   90.00
#
_symmetry.space_group_name_H-M   'P 1'
#
loop_
_entity.id
_entity.type
_entity.pdbx_description
1 polymer ?
#
loop_
_entity_poly.entity_id
_entity_poly.type
_entity_poly.pdbx_seq_one_letter_code
_entity_poly.pdbx_strand_id
1 'polypeptide(L)'
;MKVFYNEAYTAAAHAFDTTRKSGEIATAMDEGCAPGCEVVDPIDFVDLAEELIEATHAPAYVEALRTGEPYDLAGSQGFSWDEGIWDMAVNSTAGVVAAVDEALATGGSSGSLSSGLHHARRAGGVGYCTVNGLAMAATRATELVSGTVVILDLDAHCGGGTNELIGGDGRILHLDLSTSSFDSYSPDGDDELTVLHGPSD
;
A
#
# COMPACT_ATOMS: atom_id res chain seq x y z
N MET A 1 19.90 2.55 -5.83
CA MET A 1 18.50 2.80 -5.53
C MET A 1 18.20 2.18 -4.17
N LYS A 2 17.58 2.93 -3.24
CA LYS A 2 17.12 2.35 -1.97
C LYS A 2 15.82 1.61 -2.16
N VAL A 3 15.69 0.47 -1.48
CA VAL A 3 14.47 -0.36 -1.43
C VAL A 3 14.17 -0.64 0.03
N PHE A 4 13.03 -0.18 0.51
CA PHE A 4 12.68 -0.25 1.91
C PHE A 4 12.02 -1.57 2.28
N TYR A 5 12.52 -2.17 3.34
CA TYR A 5 12.01 -3.42 3.91
C TYR A 5 12.52 -3.60 5.34
N ASN A 6 11.72 -4.20 6.20
CA ASN A 6 12.16 -4.85 7.43
C ASN A 6 11.32 -6.12 7.70
N GLU A 7 11.74 -6.92 8.69
CA GLU A 7 11.09 -8.20 8.98
C GLU A 7 9.63 -8.05 9.44
N ALA A 8 9.25 -6.89 9.99
CA ALA A 8 7.88 -6.63 10.43
C ALA A 8 6.87 -6.60 9.29
N TYR A 9 7.29 -6.43 8.02
CA TYR A 9 6.39 -6.58 6.86
C TYR A 9 5.74 -7.97 6.79
N THR A 10 6.32 -8.95 7.44
CA THR A 10 5.85 -10.33 7.49
C THR A 10 5.52 -10.77 8.92
N ALA A 11 5.25 -9.82 9.83
CA ALA A 11 4.99 -10.10 11.25
C ALA A 11 3.72 -10.92 11.49
N ALA A 12 2.69 -10.72 10.66
CA ALA A 12 1.46 -11.48 10.78
C ALA A 12 1.65 -12.94 10.31
N ALA A 13 1.15 -13.88 11.10
CA ALA A 13 1.28 -15.32 10.82
C ALA A 13 0.25 -15.84 9.81
N HIS A 14 0.06 -15.14 8.70
CA HIS A 14 -0.88 -15.58 7.66
C HIS A 14 -0.40 -16.84 6.96
N ALA A 15 -1.33 -17.76 6.67
CA ALA A 15 -1.07 -18.96 5.89
C ALA A 15 -0.91 -18.70 4.38
N PHE A 16 -0.98 -17.44 3.95
CA PHE A 16 -0.99 -17.05 2.55
C PHE A 16 0.41 -16.64 2.09
N ASP A 17 1.02 -17.43 1.22
CA ASP A 17 2.42 -17.25 0.80
C ASP A 17 2.73 -15.86 0.24
N THR A 18 1.74 -15.21 -0.40
CA THR A 18 1.90 -13.86 -0.96
C THR A 18 2.31 -12.84 0.09
N THR A 19 1.91 -13.00 1.34
CA THR A 19 2.27 -12.08 2.43
C THR A 19 3.74 -12.19 2.86
N ARG A 20 4.45 -13.22 2.44
CA ARG A 20 5.87 -13.49 2.78
C ARG A 20 6.86 -13.13 1.68
N LYS A 21 6.39 -12.81 0.48
CA LYS A 21 7.25 -12.52 -0.68
C LYS A 21 8.27 -11.42 -0.43
N SER A 22 7.93 -10.41 0.35
CA SER A 22 8.84 -9.30 0.66
C SER A 22 10.14 -9.79 1.32
N GLY A 23 10.05 -10.70 2.29
CA GLY A 23 11.22 -11.30 2.95
C GLY A 23 12.07 -12.15 2.01
N GLU A 24 11.44 -12.93 1.13
CA GLU A 24 12.15 -13.73 0.14
C GLU A 24 12.89 -12.85 -0.88
N ILE A 25 12.24 -11.76 -1.31
CA ILE A 25 12.84 -10.78 -2.23
C ILE A 25 14.00 -10.05 -1.55
N ALA A 26 13.84 -9.61 -0.29
CA ALA A 26 14.90 -8.97 0.47
C ALA A 26 16.13 -9.88 0.58
N THR A 27 15.93 -11.14 0.93
CA THR A 27 17.00 -12.15 0.98
C THR A 27 17.71 -12.31 -0.36
N ALA A 28 16.95 -12.43 -1.46
CA ALA A 28 17.53 -12.55 -2.79
C ALA A 28 18.30 -11.27 -3.21
N MET A 29 17.85 -10.09 -2.77
CA MET A 29 18.55 -8.83 -3.03
C MET A 29 19.89 -8.78 -2.28
N ASP A 30 19.94 -9.23 -1.02
CA ASP A 30 21.18 -9.33 -0.23
C ASP A 30 22.17 -10.35 -0.85
N GLU A 31 21.66 -11.39 -1.50
CA GLU A 31 22.44 -12.36 -2.29
C GLU A 31 22.88 -11.81 -3.67
N GLY A 32 22.48 -10.59 -4.02
CA GLY A 32 22.95 -9.86 -5.19
C GLY A 32 22.08 -10.02 -6.46
N CYS A 33 20.81 -10.44 -6.33
CA CYS A 33 19.92 -10.55 -7.50
C CYS A 33 19.56 -9.19 -8.12
N ALA A 34 19.75 -8.07 -7.39
CA ALA A 34 19.45 -6.71 -7.84
C ALA A 34 20.66 -5.78 -7.66
N PRO A 35 21.71 -5.87 -8.52
CA PRO A 35 22.88 -5.02 -8.41
C PRO A 35 22.55 -3.53 -8.46
N GLY A 36 23.09 -2.75 -7.52
CA GLY A 36 22.83 -1.31 -7.42
C GLY A 36 21.58 -0.95 -6.63
N CYS A 37 20.88 -1.92 -6.08
CA CYS A 37 19.85 -1.72 -5.06
C CYS A 37 20.42 -2.01 -3.67
N GLU A 38 19.96 -1.26 -2.68
CA GLU A 38 20.31 -1.38 -1.26
C GLU A 38 19.02 -1.55 -0.46
N VAL A 39 18.92 -2.61 0.34
CA VAL A 39 17.80 -2.81 1.25
C VAL A 39 18.03 -1.95 2.49
N VAL A 40 17.03 -1.13 2.85
CA VAL A 40 17.10 -0.16 3.95
C VAL A 40 15.89 -0.34 4.87
N ASP A 41 16.12 -0.30 6.18
CA ASP A 41 15.05 -0.35 7.18
C ASP A 41 14.29 0.99 7.23
N PRO A 42 12.95 1.01 7.08
CA PRO A 42 12.15 2.23 7.17
C PRO A 42 11.85 2.68 8.61
N ILE A 43 12.61 2.25 9.60
CA ILE A 43 12.33 2.46 11.03
C ILE A 43 12.07 3.93 11.41
N ASP A 44 12.77 4.88 10.77
CA ASP A 44 12.61 6.31 11.01
C ASP A 44 11.25 6.88 10.54
N PHE A 45 10.47 6.09 9.81
CA PHE A 45 9.16 6.48 9.28
C PHE A 45 7.98 5.80 9.98
N VAL A 46 8.22 4.99 11.00
CA VAL A 46 7.19 4.22 11.70
C VAL A 46 6.16 5.15 12.36
N ASP A 47 6.60 6.16 13.10
CA ASP A 47 5.69 7.11 13.75
C ASP A 47 4.83 7.87 12.73
N LEU A 48 5.42 8.32 11.61
CA LEU A 48 4.70 8.98 10.53
C LEU A 48 3.70 8.03 9.86
N ALA A 49 4.05 6.76 9.70
CA ALA A 49 3.14 5.76 9.14
C ALA A 49 1.91 5.53 10.02
N GLU A 50 2.08 5.46 11.34
CA GLU A 50 0.96 5.37 12.27
C GLU A 50 0.03 6.59 12.15
N GLU A 51 0.58 7.80 12.14
CA GLU A 51 -0.20 9.03 11.96
C GLU A 51 -0.98 9.02 10.64
N LEU A 52 -0.38 8.58 9.55
CA LEU A 52 -1.03 8.49 8.25
C LEU A 52 -2.14 7.44 8.22
N ILE A 53 -1.94 6.28 8.83
CA ILE A 53 -2.97 5.24 8.95
C ILE A 53 -4.18 5.80 9.74
N GLU A 54 -3.94 6.46 10.88
CA GLU A 54 -4.99 7.05 11.70
C GLU A 54 -5.74 8.19 11.00
N ALA A 55 -5.05 8.97 10.16
CA ALA A 55 -5.67 10.03 9.37
C ALA A 55 -6.51 9.50 8.20
N THR A 56 -6.06 8.39 7.59
CA THR A 56 -6.64 7.83 6.37
C THR A 56 -7.82 6.91 6.67
N HIS A 57 -7.70 6.05 7.67
CA HIS A 57 -8.70 5.03 7.99
C HIS A 57 -9.60 5.44 9.17
N ALA A 58 -10.81 4.85 9.21
CA ALA A 58 -11.76 5.15 10.28
C ALA A 58 -11.23 4.67 11.64
N PRO A 59 -11.39 5.45 12.72
CA PRO A 59 -10.88 5.09 14.05
C PRO A 59 -11.33 3.71 14.55
N ALA A 60 -12.58 3.32 14.24
CA ALA A 60 -13.09 1.99 14.62
C ALA A 60 -12.35 0.84 13.90
N TYR A 61 -11.93 1.06 12.64
CA TYR A 61 -11.15 0.08 11.90
C TYR A 61 -9.71 -0.01 12.42
N VAL A 62 -9.08 1.13 12.66
CA VAL A 62 -7.73 1.18 13.25
C VAL A 62 -7.70 0.46 14.59
N GLU A 63 -8.68 0.71 15.46
CA GLU A 63 -8.78 0.03 16.75
C GLU A 63 -9.01 -1.48 16.59
N ALA A 64 -9.82 -1.89 15.61
CA ALA A 64 -10.03 -3.30 15.32
C ALA A 64 -8.74 -4.00 14.87
N LEU A 65 -7.92 -3.34 14.06
CA LEU A 65 -6.61 -3.88 13.64
C LEU A 65 -5.66 -4.06 14.83
N ARG A 66 -5.67 -3.13 15.80
CA ARG A 66 -4.83 -3.19 17.01
C ARG A 66 -5.27 -4.26 18.00
N THR A 67 -6.57 -4.46 18.16
CA THR A 67 -7.12 -5.26 19.27
C THR A 67 -7.68 -6.61 18.86
N GLY A 68 -8.00 -6.79 17.57
CA GLY A 68 -8.74 -7.94 17.06
C GLY A 68 -10.25 -7.85 17.23
N GLU A 69 -10.76 -6.75 17.82
CA GLU A 69 -12.19 -6.59 18.11
C GLU A 69 -12.76 -5.28 17.53
N PRO A 70 -13.94 -5.31 16.90
CA PRO A 70 -14.74 -6.52 16.62
C PRO A 70 -14.07 -7.40 15.55
N TYR A 71 -14.13 -8.72 15.75
CA TYR A 71 -13.40 -9.70 14.95
C TYR A 71 -13.68 -9.58 13.43
N ASP A 72 -14.95 -9.41 13.04
CA ASP A 72 -15.34 -9.29 11.63
C ASP A 72 -14.74 -8.04 10.97
N LEU A 73 -14.53 -6.97 11.73
CA LEU A 73 -13.89 -5.75 11.24
C LEU A 73 -12.38 -5.91 11.16
N ALA A 74 -11.78 -6.51 12.18
CA ALA A 74 -10.34 -6.80 12.24
C ALA A 74 -9.88 -7.74 11.11
N GLY A 75 -10.76 -8.68 10.69
CA GLY A 75 -10.54 -9.62 9.60
C GLY A 75 -11.18 -9.24 8.26
N SER A 76 -11.66 -7.99 8.11
CA SER A 76 -12.44 -7.57 6.93
C SER A 76 -11.69 -7.68 5.60
N GLN A 77 -10.36 -7.62 5.61
CA GLN A 77 -9.51 -7.83 4.44
C GLN A 77 -9.51 -9.28 3.92
N GLY A 78 -10.00 -10.25 4.71
CA GLY A 78 -10.09 -11.66 4.33
C GLY A 78 -9.09 -12.57 5.06
N PHE A 79 -8.28 -12.04 5.96
CA PHE A 79 -7.43 -12.82 6.86
C PHE A 79 -8.07 -12.97 8.24
N SER A 80 -7.76 -14.06 8.93
CA SER A 80 -7.99 -14.10 10.39
C SER A 80 -7.07 -13.08 11.06
N TRP A 81 -7.61 -12.36 12.03
CA TRP A 81 -6.78 -11.43 12.80
C TRP A 81 -5.65 -12.15 13.52
N ASP A 82 -4.52 -11.48 13.60
CA ASP A 82 -3.28 -11.94 14.24
C ASP A 82 -2.59 -10.75 14.90
N GLU A 83 -1.91 -10.96 16.02
CA GLU A 83 -1.24 -9.90 16.77
C GLU A 83 -0.20 -9.11 15.93
N GLY A 84 0.38 -9.73 14.90
CA GLY A 84 1.34 -9.09 13.99
C GLY A 84 0.73 -8.20 12.91
N ILE A 85 -0.61 -8.18 12.74
CA ILE A 85 -1.27 -7.40 11.68
C ILE A 85 -0.99 -5.90 11.80
N TRP A 86 -1.01 -5.35 13.02
CA TRP A 86 -0.75 -3.94 13.23
C TRP A 86 0.70 -3.58 12.86
N ASP A 87 1.66 -4.34 13.37
CA ASP A 87 3.08 -4.13 13.06
C ASP A 87 3.36 -4.25 11.56
N MET A 88 2.75 -5.23 10.90
CA MET A 88 2.84 -5.40 9.45
C MET A 88 2.28 -4.18 8.71
N ALA A 89 1.10 -3.69 9.09
CA ALA A 89 0.45 -2.54 8.46
C ALA A 89 1.29 -1.27 8.61
N VAL A 90 1.78 -1.00 9.81
CA VAL A 90 2.60 0.19 10.10
C VAL A 90 3.93 0.13 9.34
N ASN A 91 4.66 -0.96 9.45
CA ASN A 91 5.98 -1.06 8.84
C ASN A 91 5.93 -1.09 7.30
N SER A 92 4.94 -1.78 6.71
CA SER A 92 4.75 -1.74 5.25
C SER A 92 4.38 -0.34 4.75
N THR A 93 3.56 0.41 5.50
CA THR A 93 3.26 1.81 5.22
C THR A 93 4.51 2.69 5.37
N ALA A 94 5.29 2.52 6.43
CA ALA A 94 6.55 3.23 6.64
C ALA A 94 7.48 3.09 5.43
N GLY A 95 7.60 1.89 4.88
CA GLY A 95 8.43 1.65 3.69
C GLY A 95 7.95 2.34 2.43
N VAL A 96 6.64 2.40 2.18
CA VAL A 96 6.11 3.10 1.01
C VAL A 96 6.32 4.62 1.15
N VAL A 97 6.07 5.17 2.34
CA VAL A 97 6.28 6.59 2.64
C VAL A 97 7.77 6.96 2.55
N ALA A 98 8.65 6.15 3.13
CA ALA A 98 10.09 6.33 3.03
C ALA A 98 10.59 6.32 1.58
N ALA A 99 10.00 5.44 0.74
CA ALA A 99 10.32 5.39 -0.68
C ALA A 99 9.95 6.69 -1.40
N VAL A 100 8.78 7.26 -1.10
CA VAL A 100 8.38 8.57 -1.66
C VAL A 100 9.33 9.67 -1.22
N ASP A 101 9.58 9.80 0.08
CA ASP A 101 10.47 10.83 0.63
C ASP A 101 11.89 10.73 0.03
N GLU A 102 12.46 9.52 -0.09
CA GLU A 102 13.78 9.30 -0.71
C GLU A 102 13.79 9.67 -2.20
N ALA A 103 12.77 9.25 -2.96
CA ALA A 103 12.70 9.57 -4.38
C ALA A 103 12.61 11.07 -4.62
N LEU A 104 11.80 11.78 -3.85
CA LEU A 104 11.63 13.23 -3.94
C LEU A 104 12.91 13.98 -3.48
N ALA A 105 13.55 13.54 -2.41
CA ALA A 105 14.77 14.17 -1.89
C ALA A 105 15.95 14.03 -2.86
N THR A 106 16.04 12.90 -3.58
CA THR A 106 17.16 12.61 -4.48
C THR A 106 16.89 12.96 -5.94
N GLY A 107 15.62 13.18 -6.32
CA GLY A 107 15.19 13.32 -7.71
C GLY A 107 15.35 12.02 -8.52
N GLY A 108 15.46 10.89 -7.82
CA GLY A 108 15.70 9.57 -8.40
C GLY A 108 14.53 8.61 -8.22
N SER A 109 14.86 7.31 -8.19
CA SER A 109 13.92 6.25 -7.95
C SER A 109 14.20 5.57 -6.61
N SER A 110 13.16 5.13 -5.96
CA SER A 110 13.18 4.36 -4.72
C SER A 110 12.04 3.34 -4.75
N GLY A 111 12.02 2.40 -3.83
CA GLY A 111 10.96 1.40 -3.76
C GLY A 111 10.75 0.86 -2.35
N SER A 112 9.65 0.15 -2.18
CA SER A 112 9.37 -0.66 -0.99
C SER A 112 8.98 -2.07 -1.43
N LEU A 113 9.36 -3.07 -0.64
CA LEU A 113 8.94 -4.46 -0.87
C LEU A 113 7.53 -4.76 -0.33
N SER A 114 6.83 -3.74 0.19
CA SER A 114 5.41 -3.87 0.50
C SER A 114 4.57 -3.83 -0.76
N SER A 115 3.38 -4.43 -0.70
CA SER A 115 2.33 -4.17 -1.69
C SER A 115 1.72 -2.78 -1.47
N GLY A 116 1.12 -2.17 -2.52
CA GLY A 116 0.41 -0.91 -2.42
C GLY A 116 -0.90 -0.99 -1.63
N LEU A 117 -1.46 -2.19 -1.52
CA LEU A 117 -2.66 -2.52 -0.75
C LEU A 117 -3.90 -1.70 -1.16
N HIS A 118 -4.09 -1.56 -2.46
CA HIS A 118 -4.99 -0.64 -3.15
C HIS A 118 -6.49 -0.91 -2.94
N HIS A 119 -6.85 -2.10 -2.42
CA HIS A 119 -8.25 -2.41 -2.10
C HIS A 119 -8.71 -1.90 -0.73
N ALA A 120 -7.78 -1.61 0.19
CA ALA A 120 -8.16 -1.17 1.53
C ALA A 120 -8.91 0.16 1.47
N ARG A 121 -10.06 0.21 2.14
CA ARG A 121 -10.99 1.33 2.19
C ARG A 121 -10.90 2.07 3.52
N ARG A 122 -11.56 3.23 3.60
CA ARG A 122 -11.58 4.02 4.84
C ARG A 122 -12.05 3.22 6.05
N ALA A 123 -13.11 2.43 5.91
CA ALA A 123 -13.78 1.77 7.03
C ALA A 123 -13.48 0.27 7.16
N GLY A 124 -12.56 -0.28 6.37
CA GLY A 124 -12.23 -1.71 6.43
C GLY A 124 -11.27 -2.15 5.36
N GLY A 125 -10.68 -3.33 5.53
CA GLY A 125 -9.88 -3.99 4.53
C GLY A 125 -10.74 -4.73 3.50
N VAL A 126 -10.21 -4.91 2.30
CA VAL A 126 -10.85 -5.66 1.19
C VAL A 126 -9.74 -6.34 0.40
N GLY A 127 -10.03 -7.51 -0.19
CA GLY A 127 -9.13 -8.14 -1.17
C GLY A 127 -7.70 -8.37 -0.66
N TYR A 128 -7.58 -8.81 0.59
CA TYR A 128 -6.31 -9.04 1.29
C TYR A 128 -5.48 -7.78 1.56
N CYS A 129 -6.05 -6.59 1.35
CA CYS A 129 -5.41 -5.32 1.65
C CYS A 129 -5.88 -4.80 3.01
N THR A 130 -4.93 -4.60 3.93
CA THR A 130 -5.21 -4.16 5.30
C THR A 130 -5.33 -2.65 5.39
N VAL A 131 -4.32 -1.91 4.94
CA VAL A 131 -4.28 -0.44 4.90
C VAL A 131 -3.78 0.02 3.53
N ASN A 132 -4.22 1.20 3.06
CA ASN A 132 -3.92 1.62 1.69
C ASN A 132 -2.62 2.45 1.62
N GLY A 133 -1.51 1.76 1.38
CA GLY A 133 -0.19 2.39 1.26
C GLY A 133 -0.09 3.39 0.11
N LEU A 134 -0.74 3.13 -1.04
CA LEU A 134 -0.70 4.04 -2.20
C LEU A 134 -1.39 5.38 -1.89
N ALA A 135 -2.58 5.34 -1.30
CA ALA A 135 -3.31 6.55 -0.93
C ALA A 135 -2.52 7.40 0.08
N MET A 136 -1.93 6.76 1.10
CA MET A 136 -1.11 7.44 2.10
C MET A 136 0.17 8.03 1.51
N ALA A 137 0.87 7.28 0.66
CA ALA A 137 2.07 7.74 -0.03
C ALA A 137 1.78 8.91 -0.98
N ALA A 138 0.68 8.86 -1.72
CA ALA A 138 0.27 9.94 -2.61
C ALA A 138 -0.11 11.21 -1.81
N THR A 139 -0.86 11.07 -0.72
CA THR A 139 -1.17 12.18 0.20
C THR A 139 0.12 12.81 0.72
N ARG A 140 1.06 11.99 1.22
CA ARG A 140 2.37 12.47 1.67
C ARG A 140 3.13 13.20 0.56
N ALA A 141 3.14 12.68 -0.66
CA ALA A 141 3.80 13.33 -1.79
C ALA A 141 3.23 14.73 -2.08
N THR A 142 1.90 14.92 -1.99
CA THR A 142 1.26 16.24 -2.20
C THR A 142 1.65 17.29 -1.17
N GLU A 143 2.12 16.87 0.00
CA GLU A 143 2.65 17.80 1.01
C GLU A 143 4.07 18.28 0.68
N LEU A 144 4.83 17.48 -0.06
CA LEU A 144 6.24 17.71 -0.38
C LEU A 144 6.45 18.39 -1.73
N VAL A 145 5.50 18.27 -2.66
CA VAL A 145 5.59 18.87 -3.99
C VAL A 145 4.39 19.74 -4.31
N SER A 146 4.60 20.73 -5.18
CA SER A 146 3.52 21.61 -5.69
C SER A 146 2.91 21.12 -7.02
N GLY A 147 3.44 20.04 -7.58
CA GLY A 147 2.96 19.44 -8.82
C GLY A 147 1.88 18.39 -8.60
N THR A 148 1.35 17.84 -9.70
CA THR A 148 0.45 16.71 -9.65
C THR A 148 1.21 15.43 -9.29
N VAL A 149 0.69 14.68 -8.34
CA VAL A 149 1.14 13.33 -7.99
C VAL A 149 0.37 12.33 -8.85
N VAL A 150 1.05 11.39 -9.48
CA VAL A 150 0.40 10.36 -10.30
C VAL A 150 0.57 9.02 -9.61
N ILE A 151 -0.54 8.34 -9.35
CA ILE A 151 -0.55 6.91 -9.05
C ILE A 151 -0.77 6.17 -10.36
N LEU A 152 0.17 5.31 -10.74
CA LEU A 152 0.00 4.36 -11.83
C LEU A 152 -0.15 2.97 -11.22
N ASP A 153 -1.38 2.48 -11.20
CA ASP A 153 -1.73 1.15 -10.71
C ASP A 153 -1.74 0.15 -11.87
N LEU A 154 -0.90 -0.86 -11.77
CA LEU A 154 -0.75 -1.92 -12.77
C LEU A 154 -1.04 -3.30 -12.17
N ASP A 155 -1.74 -3.35 -11.03
CA ASP A 155 -2.23 -4.61 -10.48
C ASP A 155 -3.29 -5.24 -11.40
N ALA A 156 -3.47 -6.55 -11.29
CA ALA A 156 -4.46 -7.27 -12.09
C ALA A 156 -5.92 -6.86 -11.74
N HIS A 157 -6.15 -6.32 -10.55
CA HIS A 157 -7.46 -5.90 -10.04
C HIS A 157 -7.57 -4.38 -10.01
N CYS A 158 -8.81 -3.87 -9.98
CA CYS A 158 -9.02 -2.42 -9.90
C CYS A 158 -8.76 -1.88 -8.48
N GLY A 159 -8.16 -0.71 -8.38
CA GLY A 159 -7.82 -0.04 -7.12
C GLY A 159 -8.97 0.76 -6.51
N GLY A 160 -10.14 0.14 -6.32
CA GLY A 160 -11.33 0.83 -5.82
C GLY A 160 -11.16 1.44 -4.42
N GLY A 161 -10.33 0.82 -3.56
CA GLY A 161 -9.99 1.38 -2.27
C GLY A 161 -9.16 2.67 -2.39
N THR A 162 -8.18 2.68 -3.29
CA THR A 162 -7.39 3.88 -3.59
C THR A 162 -8.29 5.01 -4.09
N ASN A 163 -9.16 4.74 -5.07
CA ASN A 163 -10.11 5.74 -5.58
C ASN A 163 -11.02 6.30 -4.46
N GLU A 164 -11.52 5.46 -3.54
CA GLU A 164 -12.35 5.91 -2.42
C GLU A 164 -11.60 6.90 -1.51
N LEU A 165 -10.31 6.67 -1.28
CA LEU A 165 -9.53 7.44 -0.31
C LEU A 165 -8.98 8.74 -0.86
N ILE A 166 -8.63 8.78 -2.15
CA ILE A 166 -8.03 9.96 -2.79
C ILE A 166 -8.99 10.66 -3.75
N GLY A 167 -10.12 10.05 -4.07
CA GLY A 167 -11.06 10.56 -5.08
C GLY A 167 -11.46 12.01 -4.82
N GLY A 168 -11.34 12.83 -5.87
CA GLY A 168 -11.64 14.24 -5.83
C GLY A 168 -10.53 15.15 -5.30
N ASP A 169 -9.36 14.65 -4.90
CA ASP A 169 -8.17 15.50 -4.68
C ASP A 169 -7.51 15.84 -6.02
N GLY A 170 -7.80 17.01 -6.57
CA GLY A 170 -7.27 17.47 -7.86
C GLY A 170 -5.73 17.60 -7.94
N ARG A 171 -4.99 17.26 -6.85
CA ARG A 171 -3.53 17.18 -6.84
C ARG A 171 -3.02 15.77 -7.12
N ILE A 172 -3.91 14.76 -7.08
CA ILE A 172 -3.58 13.37 -7.32
C ILE A 172 -4.33 12.90 -8.55
N LEU A 173 -3.65 12.25 -9.48
CA LEU A 173 -4.21 11.60 -10.64
C LEU A 173 -4.03 10.08 -10.48
N HIS A 174 -5.12 9.34 -10.50
CA HIS A 174 -5.11 7.88 -10.41
C HIS A 174 -5.34 7.26 -11.80
N LEU A 175 -4.33 6.60 -12.32
CA LEU A 175 -4.35 5.87 -13.58
C LEU A 175 -4.29 4.37 -13.27
N ASP A 176 -5.40 3.67 -13.46
CA ASP A 176 -5.56 2.25 -13.14
C ASP A 176 -5.76 1.43 -14.41
N LEU A 177 -4.86 0.47 -14.63
CA LEU A 177 -4.88 -0.43 -15.77
C LEU A 177 -4.95 -1.88 -15.30
N SER A 178 -6.14 -2.45 -15.30
CA SER A 178 -6.46 -3.75 -14.72
C SER A 178 -6.84 -4.79 -15.76
N THR A 179 -6.76 -6.08 -15.41
CA THR A 179 -7.21 -7.20 -16.24
C THR A 179 -8.42 -7.92 -15.64
N SER A 180 -8.85 -7.52 -14.46
CA SER A 180 -10.02 -8.03 -13.72
C SER A 180 -10.90 -6.89 -13.30
N SER A 181 -12.21 -7.08 -13.33
CA SER A 181 -13.18 -6.10 -12.84
C SER A 181 -13.43 -6.17 -11.33
N PHE A 182 -12.67 -6.99 -10.59
CA PHE A 182 -12.77 -7.00 -9.13
C PHE A 182 -12.41 -5.62 -8.57
N ASP A 183 -13.23 -5.13 -7.65
CA ASP A 183 -13.12 -3.81 -7.03
C ASP A 183 -13.17 -2.62 -8.01
N SER A 184 -13.91 -2.79 -9.14
CA SER A 184 -14.10 -1.72 -10.11
C SER A 184 -14.87 -0.53 -9.50
N TYR A 185 -14.60 0.66 -10.00
CA TYR A 185 -15.17 1.92 -9.53
C TYR A 185 -15.50 2.85 -10.69
N SER A 186 -16.15 3.96 -10.40
CA SER A 186 -16.33 5.06 -11.35
C SER A 186 -15.29 6.11 -11.06
N PRO A 187 -14.32 6.37 -11.96
CA PRO A 187 -13.30 7.39 -11.74
C PRO A 187 -13.89 8.77 -11.52
N ASP A 188 -13.26 9.55 -10.66
CA ASP A 188 -13.62 10.94 -10.38
C ASP A 188 -12.67 11.91 -11.11
N GLY A 189 -13.20 13.01 -11.63
CA GLY A 189 -12.40 14.07 -12.26
C GLY A 189 -11.62 13.59 -13.49
N ASP A 190 -10.29 13.69 -13.42
CA ASP A 190 -9.35 13.30 -14.48
C ASP A 190 -8.76 11.89 -14.25
N ASP A 191 -9.20 11.18 -13.21
CA ASP A 191 -8.78 9.80 -12.94
C ASP A 191 -9.26 8.87 -14.06
N GLU A 192 -8.49 7.82 -14.34
CA GLU A 192 -8.80 6.86 -15.39
C GLU A 192 -8.75 5.41 -14.87
N LEU A 193 -9.79 4.65 -15.19
CA LEU A 193 -9.82 3.19 -15.02
C LEU A 193 -9.99 2.51 -16.39
N THR A 194 -9.03 1.68 -16.75
CA THR A 194 -9.11 0.83 -17.92
C THR A 194 -9.04 -0.65 -17.55
N VAL A 195 -10.10 -1.40 -17.84
CA VAL A 195 -10.11 -2.86 -17.67
C VAL A 195 -9.85 -3.53 -19.02
N LEU A 196 -8.70 -4.19 -19.14
CA LEU A 196 -8.32 -4.93 -20.35
C LEU A 196 -9.09 -6.26 -20.37
N HIS A 197 -9.83 -6.47 -21.44
CA HIS A 197 -10.46 -7.76 -21.70
C HIS A 197 -9.54 -8.58 -22.62
N GLY A 198 -9.26 -9.82 -22.24
CA GLY A 198 -8.60 -10.76 -23.14
C GLY A 198 -9.40 -10.94 -24.44
N PRO A 199 -8.77 -11.42 -25.54
CA PRO A 199 -9.51 -11.73 -26.76
C PRO A 199 -10.66 -12.69 -26.37
N SER A 200 -11.87 -12.33 -26.76
CA SER A 200 -13.02 -13.23 -26.66
C SER A 200 -12.78 -14.41 -27.59
N ASP A 201 -12.57 -15.60 -27.01
CA ASP A 201 -12.54 -16.86 -27.77
C ASP A 201 -13.84 -17.11 -28.55
#